data_ac23c3f9409e145a652d000be24a2ce9
#
_entry.id   ac23c3f9409e145a652d000be24a2ce9
#
_cell.length_a   1.000
_cell.length_b   1.000
_cell.length_c   1.000
_cell.angle_alpha   90.00
_cell.angle_beta   90.00
_cell.angle_gamma   90.00
#
_symmetry.space_group_name_H-M   'P 1'
#
loop_
_entity.id
_entity.type
_entity.pdbx_description
1 polymer ?
#
loop_
_entity_poly.entity_id
_entity_poly.type
_entity_poly.pdbx_seq_one_letter_code
_entity_poly.pdbx_strand_id
1 'polypeptide(L)'
;ILMDAVKKTRAAHHHIEEVYTPFPVHGLDKALGLAPTRLAICAFIYGVCGLAFATFMMNYIMIEDWPQDIGGKPSFSYIQNMPAFVPIMFELTVFFAAHLMVITFFLRSRLWPFKEAENPDVRTTDDHFLMEVSLNGNEEEAVEFFKSTGAVEVKVIDKH
;
A
#
# COMPACT_ATOMS: atom_id res chain seq x y z
N ILE A 1 10.36 19.11 15.36
CA ILE A 1 9.32 20.11 15.02
C ILE A 1 8.07 19.40 14.50
N LEU A 2 8.09 18.68 13.33
CA LEU A 2 6.91 18.02 12.75
C LEU A 2 6.21 17.06 13.73
N MET A 3 6.95 16.14 14.34
CA MET A 3 6.42 15.17 15.29
C MET A 3 5.73 15.83 16.51
N ASP A 4 6.27 16.94 16.98
CA ASP A 4 5.69 17.68 18.10
C ASP A 4 4.44 18.45 17.68
N ALA A 5 4.46 19.02 16.46
CA ALA A 5 3.29 19.64 15.86
C ALA A 5 2.13 18.66 15.72
N VAL A 6 2.39 17.49 15.14
CA VAL A 6 1.39 16.41 14.99
C VAL A 6 0.80 15.99 16.33
N LYS A 7 1.65 15.78 17.36
CA LYS A 7 1.17 15.42 18.71
C LYS A 7 0.32 16.52 19.36
N LYS A 8 0.74 17.78 19.24
CA LYS A 8 -0.03 18.94 19.77
C LYS A 8 -1.36 19.08 19.06
N THR A 9 -1.38 18.97 17.72
CA THR A 9 -2.60 19.05 16.92
C THR A 9 -3.62 17.99 17.31
N ARG A 10 -3.17 16.74 17.50
CA ARG A 10 -4.03 15.65 17.99
C ARG A 10 -4.48 15.85 19.44
N ALA A 11 -3.61 16.34 20.31
CA ALA A 11 -3.96 16.65 21.71
C ALA A 11 -5.03 17.76 21.78
N ALA A 12 -5.01 18.69 20.84
CA ALA A 12 -6.04 19.73 20.70
C ALA A 12 -7.32 19.24 19.97
N HIS A 13 -7.43 17.92 19.70
CA HIS A 13 -8.58 17.31 19.01
C HIS A 13 -8.84 17.83 17.61
N HIS A 14 -7.85 18.42 16.93
CA HIS A 14 -7.96 18.72 15.52
C HIS A 14 -7.75 17.45 14.70
N HIS A 15 -8.58 17.28 13.67
CA HIS A 15 -8.48 16.14 12.75
C HIS A 15 -7.43 16.41 11.68
N ILE A 16 -6.37 15.60 11.66
CA ILE A 16 -5.33 15.67 10.64
C ILE A 16 -5.81 14.81 9.46
N GLU A 17 -5.99 15.44 8.30
CA GLU A 17 -6.39 14.76 7.07
C GLU A 17 -5.21 14.00 6.45
N GLU A 18 -4.11 14.72 6.19
CA GLU A 18 -2.94 14.15 5.53
C GLU A 18 -1.66 14.88 5.99
N VAL A 19 -0.53 14.18 5.89
CA VAL A 19 0.79 14.76 6.15
C VAL A 19 1.72 14.40 5.01
N TYR A 20 2.19 15.42 4.29
CA TYR A 20 3.14 15.26 3.20
C TYR A 20 4.56 15.51 3.67
N THR A 21 5.46 14.61 3.34
CA THR A 21 6.86 14.68 3.77
C THR A 21 7.80 14.36 2.60
N PRO A 22 8.93 15.08 2.45
CA PRO A 22 9.88 14.84 1.37
C PRO A 22 10.63 13.51 1.53
N PHE A 23 10.67 12.97 2.74
CA PHE A 23 11.29 11.69 3.05
C PHE A 23 10.53 10.98 4.19
N PRO A 24 10.64 9.66 4.32
CA PRO A 24 9.98 8.90 5.38
C PRO A 24 10.41 9.37 6.78
N VAL A 25 9.44 9.77 7.60
CA VAL A 25 9.68 10.17 8.99
C VAL A 25 9.35 9.00 9.92
N HIS A 26 10.38 8.48 10.58
CA HIS A 26 10.20 7.32 11.46
C HIS A 26 9.28 7.62 12.64
N GLY A 27 8.27 6.77 12.82
CA GLY A 27 7.30 6.89 13.90
C GLY A 27 6.15 7.89 13.66
N LEU A 28 6.08 8.51 12.47
CA LEU A 28 4.99 9.40 12.10
C LEU A 28 3.64 8.67 12.09
N ASP A 29 3.59 7.44 11.60
CA ASP A 29 2.38 6.59 11.59
C ASP A 29 1.81 6.41 13.00
N LYS A 30 2.68 6.18 13.99
CA LYS A 30 2.29 6.04 15.40
C LYS A 30 1.81 7.38 15.98
N ALA A 31 2.47 8.48 15.62
CA ALA A 31 2.08 9.82 16.07
C ALA A 31 0.72 10.22 15.49
N LEU A 32 0.45 9.85 14.25
CA LEU A 32 -0.85 10.01 13.58
C LEU A 32 -1.92 9.02 14.10
N GLY A 33 -1.51 7.96 14.81
CA GLY A 33 -2.41 6.92 15.30
C GLY A 33 -2.97 6.03 14.20
N LEU A 34 -2.24 5.89 13.09
CA LEU A 34 -2.65 5.03 11.98
C LEU A 34 -2.56 3.56 12.36
N ALA A 35 -3.55 2.78 11.97
CA ALA A 35 -3.54 1.34 12.13
C ALA A 35 -2.57 0.68 11.13
N PRO A 36 -1.94 -0.46 11.49
CA PRO A 36 -1.09 -1.20 10.57
C PRO A 36 -1.85 -1.60 9.30
N THR A 37 -1.18 -1.52 8.17
CA THR A 37 -1.77 -1.92 6.89
C THR A 37 -2.02 -3.42 6.81
N ARG A 38 -3.13 -3.82 6.16
CA ARG A 38 -3.46 -5.22 5.90
C ARG A 38 -2.94 -5.73 4.54
N LEU A 39 -2.16 -4.93 3.82
CA LEU A 39 -1.64 -5.32 2.51
C LEU A 39 -0.80 -6.60 2.55
N ALA A 40 -0.03 -6.81 3.61
CA ALA A 40 0.74 -8.04 3.79
C ALA A 40 -0.14 -9.30 3.83
N ILE A 41 -1.33 -9.21 4.47
CA ILE A 41 -2.30 -10.31 4.52
C ILE A 41 -2.89 -10.56 3.13
N CYS A 42 -3.20 -9.49 2.38
CA CYS A 42 -3.67 -9.64 1.00
C CYS A 42 -2.63 -10.33 0.12
N ALA A 43 -1.34 -9.94 0.22
CA ALA A 43 -0.25 -10.56 -0.51
C ALA A 43 -0.16 -12.07 -0.22
N PHE A 44 -0.29 -12.48 1.04
CA PHE A 44 -0.30 -13.88 1.42
C PHE A 44 -1.48 -14.64 0.80
N ILE A 45 -2.69 -14.09 0.88
CA ILE A 45 -3.89 -14.71 0.28
C ILE A 45 -3.72 -14.86 -1.23
N TYR A 46 -3.22 -13.84 -1.91
CA TYR A 46 -2.97 -13.90 -3.35
C TYR A 46 -1.91 -14.94 -3.71
N GLY A 47 -0.87 -15.09 -2.89
CA GLY A 47 0.13 -16.15 -3.05
C GLY A 47 -0.48 -17.54 -2.93
N VAL A 48 -1.35 -17.77 -1.94
CA VAL A 48 -2.08 -19.04 -1.79
C VAL A 48 -2.99 -19.30 -2.99
N CYS A 49 -3.68 -18.28 -3.51
CA CYS A 49 -4.47 -18.40 -4.73
C CYS A 49 -3.60 -18.76 -5.94
N GLY A 50 -2.42 -18.15 -6.07
CA GLY A 50 -1.46 -18.47 -7.14
C GLY A 50 -0.95 -19.92 -7.06
N LEU A 51 -0.65 -20.39 -5.85
CA LEU A 51 -0.26 -21.78 -5.60
C LEU A 51 -1.38 -22.77 -5.98
N ALA A 52 -2.60 -22.50 -5.54
CA ALA A 52 -3.77 -23.32 -5.86
C ALA A 52 -4.03 -23.36 -7.37
N PHE A 53 -3.94 -22.19 -8.02
CA PHE A 53 -4.10 -22.11 -9.47
C PHE A 53 -3.01 -22.89 -10.21
N ALA A 54 -1.73 -22.77 -9.80
CA ALA A 54 -0.63 -23.53 -10.39
C ALA A 54 -0.85 -25.04 -10.26
N THR A 55 -1.21 -25.48 -9.07
CA THR A 55 -1.48 -26.89 -8.77
C THR A 55 -2.60 -27.43 -9.67
N PHE A 56 -3.72 -26.72 -9.73
CA PHE A 56 -4.87 -27.11 -10.57
C PHE A 56 -4.49 -27.13 -12.05
N MET A 57 -3.87 -26.06 -12.54
CA MET A 57 -3.50 -25.91 -13.95
C MET A 57 -2.55 -27.03 -14.39
N MET A 58 -1.51 -27.31 -13.61
CA MET A 58 -0.55 -28.34 -13.98
C MET A 58 -1.11 -29.75 -13.87
N ASN A 59 -1.94 -30.03 -12.86
CA ASN A 59 -2.64 -31.32 -12.78
C ASN A 59 -3.52 -31.51 -14.01
N TYR A 60 -4.32 -30.52 -14.34
CA TYR A 60 -5.23 -30.59 -15.47
C TYR A 60 -4.47 -30.79 -16.81
N ILE A 61 -3.55 -29.90 -17.12
CA ILE A 61 -2.86 -29.91 -18.44
C ILE A 61 -1.95 -31.11 -18.61
N MET A 62 -1.16 -31.44 -17.58
CA MET A 62 -0.07 -32.41 -17.70
C MET A 62 -0.46 -33.84 -17.36
N ILE A 63 -1.59 -34.04 -16.69
CA ILE A 63 -1.99 -35.36 -16.20
C ILE A 63 -3.36 -35.77 -16.76
N GLU A 64 -4.35 -34.87 -16.78
CA GLU A 64 -5.71 -35.22 -17.19
C GLU A 64 -5.97 -34.98 -18.67
N ASP A 65 -5.67 -33.78 -19.18
CA ASP A 65 -5.99 -33.36 -20.54
C ASP A 65 -5.00 -33.92 -21.55
N TRP A 66 -3.72 -33.75 -21.32
CA TRP A 66 -2.66 -34.21 -22.20
C TRP A 66 -1.50 -34.88 -21.46
N PRO A 67 -1.66 -36.13 -21.01
CA PRO A 67 -0.59 -36.87 -20.37
C PRO A 67 0.62 -37.02 -21.32
N GLN A 68 1.73 -36.37 -21.00
CA GLN A 68 2.94 -36.43 -21.81
C GLN A 68 3.95 -37.40 -21.24
N ASP A 69 4.17 -38.49 -21.91
CA ASP A 69 5.26 -39.43 -21.62
C ASP A 69 6.45 -39.14 -22.52
N ILE A 70 7.31 -38.22 -22.11
CA ILE A 70 8.51 -37.82 -22.84
C ILE A 70 9.73 -38.32 -22.07
N GLY A 71 10.47 -39.24 -22.64
CA GLY A 71 11.71 -39.75 -22.08
C GLY A 71 11.53 -40.52 -20.77
N GLY A 72 10.39 -41.22 -20.60
CA GLY A 72 10.10 -41.99 -19.38
C GLY A 72 9.73 -41.13 -18.16
N LYS A 73 9.42 -39.85 -18.37
CA LYS A 73 8.94 -38.97 -17.31
C LYS A 73 7.55 -39.43 -16.83
N PRO A 74 7.33 -39.64 -15.52
CA PRO A 74 6.02 -40.09 -15.02
C PRO A 74 4.94 -39.02 -15.25
N SER A 75 4.02 -39.29 -16.17
CA SER A 75 2.94 -38.39 -16.58
C SER A 75 1.58 -38.72 -15.92
N PHE A 76 1.50 -39.81 -15.14
CA PHE A 76 0.22 -40.30 -14.61
C PHE A 76 -0.06 -39.94 -13.16
N SER A 77 0.87 -39.28 -12.48
CA SER A 77 0.72 -38.94 -11.06
C SER A 77 1.27 -37.57 -10.76
N TYR A 78 0.45 -36.74 -10.13
CA TYR A 78 0.86 -35.41 -9.66
C TYR A 78 2.08 -35.48 -8.73
N ILE A 79 2.07 -36.43 -7.78
CA ILE A 79 3.13 -36.57 -6.77
C ILE A 79 4.46 -36.93 -7.43
N GLN A 80 4.46 -37.81 -8.42
CA GLN A 80 5.68 -38.21 -9.14
C GLN A 80 6.25 -37.07 -9.99
N ASN A 81 5.39 -36.17 -10.48
CA ASN A 81 5.79 -34.98 -11.23
C ASN A 81 6.12 -33.78 -10.33
N MET A 82 5.88 -33.85 -9.02
CA MET A 82 6.07 -32.74 -8.09
C MET A 82 7.43 -32.04 -8.22
N PRO A 83 8.58 -32.73 -8.34
CA PRO A 83 9.88 -32.06 -8.50
C PRO A 83 9.93 -31.12 -9.72
N ALA A 84 9.25 -31.48 -10.82
CA ALA A 84 9.18 -30.66 -12.03
C ALA A 84 8.16 -29.50 -11.87
N PHE A 85 7.16 -29.65 -11.01
CA PHE A 85 6.09 -28.68 -10.82
C PHE A 85 6.45 -27.59 -9.80
N VAL A 86 7.31 -27.89 -8.82
CA VAL A 86 7.72 -26.94 -7.77
C VAL A 86 8.20 -25.59 -8.31
N PRO A 87 9.04 -25.50 -9.34
CA PRO A 87 9.46 -24.20 -9.87
C PRO A 87 8.30 -23.35 -10.38
N ILE A 88 7.37 -23.96 -11.11
CA ILE A 88 6.20 -23.26 -11.66
C ILE A 88 5.22 -22.86 -10.56
N MET A 89 5.03 -23.72 -9.57
CA MET A 89 4.22 -23.41 -8.37
C MET A 89 4.79 -22.20 -7.63
N PHE A 90 6.10 -22.16 -7.45
CA PHE A 90 6.77 -21.02 -6.83
C PHE A 90 6.61 -19.75 -7.66
N GLU A 91 6.86 -19.82 -8.97
CA GLU A 91 6.73 -18.68 -9.88
C GLU A 91 5.32 -18.08 -9.86
N LEU A 92 4.29 -18.89 -10.00
CA LEU A 92 2.90 -18.41 -9.98
C LEU A 92 2.47 -17.91 -8.60
N THR A 93 2.98 -18.50 -7.52
CA THR A 93 2.75 -17.98 -6.16
C THR A 93 3.27 -16.55 -6.02
N VAL A 94 4.52 -16.30 -6.42
CA VAL A 94 5.16 -14.99 -6.35
C VAL A 94 4.50 -14.02 -7.33
N PHE A 95 4.20 -14.47 -8.55
CA PHE A 95 3.53 -13.66 -9.56
C PHE A 95 2.19 -13.12 -9.07
N PHE A 96 1.31 -13.98 -8.57
CA PHE A 96 0.02 -13.56 -8.04
C PHE A 96 0.16 -12.67 -6.80
N ALA A 97 1.02 -13.04 -5.86
CA ALA A 97 1.27 -12.24 -4.67
C ALA A 97 1.71 -10.81 -5.02
N ALA A 98 2.69 -10.66 -5.91
CA ALA A 98 3.24 -9.36 -6.27
C ALA A 98 2.26 -8.53 -7.10
N HIS A 99 1.75 -9.07 -8.19
CA HIS A 99 0.93 -8.28 -9.13
C HIS A 99 -0.43 -7.90 -8.54
N LEU A 100 -1.12 -8.84 -7.88
CA LEU A 100 -2.41 -8.54 -7.27
C LEU A 100 -2.26 -7.59 -6.06
N MET A 101 -1.14 -7.67 -5.32
CA MET A 101 -0.86 -6.70 -4.26
C MET A 101 -0.66 -5.30 -4.83
N VAL A 102 0.11 -5.15 -5.92
CA VAL A 102 0.32 -3.84 -6.58
C VAL A 102 -0.99 -3.28 -7.11
N ILE A 103 -1.80 -4.12 -7.78
CA ILE A 103 -3.13 -3.70 -8.25
C ILE A 103 -4.00 -3.25 -7.07
N THR A 104 -4.04 -4.03 -5.99
CA THR A 104 -4.80 -3.68 -4.78
C THR A 104 -4.32 -2.36 -4.17
N PHE A 105 -2.99 -2.14 -4.14
CA PHE A 105 -2.42 -0.89 -3.69
C PHE A 105 -2.87 0.29 -4.54
N PHE A 106 -2.79 0.18 -5.87
CA PHE A 106 -3.22 1.26 -6.77
C PHE A 106 -4.72 1.56 -6.65
N LEU A 107 -5.55 0.51 -6.57
CA LEU A 107 -6.98 0.66 -6.37
C LEU A 107 -7.30 1.37 -5.05
N ARG A 108 -6.67 0.93 -3.95
CA ARG A 108 -6.89 1.50 -2.63
C ARG A 108 -6.38 2.94 -2.51
N SER A 109 -5.23 3.23 -3.11
CA SER A 109 -4.63 4.57 -3.13
C SER A 109 -5.24 5.48 -4.20
N ARG A 110 -6.24 4.98 -4.97
CA ARG A 110 -6.88 5.71 -6.07
C ARG A 110 -5.87 6.27 -7.08
N LEU A 111 -4.80 5.52 -7.33
CA LEU A 111 -3.77 5.88 -8.30
C LEU A 111 -4.14 5.28 -9.66
N TRP A 112 -4.53 6.14 -10.58
CA TRP A 112 -4.90 5.76 -11.94
C TRP A 112 -3.95 6.43 -12.94
N PRO A 113 -3.71 5.82 -14.10
CA PRO A 113 -3.06 6.51 -15.20
C PRO A 113 -3.78 7.82 -15.51
N PHE A 114 -3.03 8.91 -15.68
CA PHE A 114 -3.55 10.25 -15.98
C PHE A 114 -4.30 10.96 -14.84
N LYS A 115 -4.28 10.44 -13.62
CA LYS A 115 -4.79 11.16 -12.46
C LYS A 115 -3.87 12.35 -12.15
N GLU A 116 -4.46 13.51 -11.93
CA GLU A 116 -3.74 14.68 -11.43
C GLU A 116 -3.18 14.41 -10.02
N ALA A 117 -1.99 14.96 -9.75
CA ALA A 117 -1.36 14.81 -8.45
C ALA A 117 -2.18 15.56 -7.39
N GLU A 118 -2.49 14.90 -6.30
CA GLU A 118 -3.19 15.50 -5.14
C GLU A 118 -2.24 16.27 -4.22
N ASN A 119 -0.97 16.44 -4.61
CA ASN A 119 0.00 17.16 -3.80
C ASN A 119 -0.31 18.67 -3.79
N PRO A 120 -0.68 19.24 -2.64
CA PRO A 120 -1.10 20.64 -2.55
C PRO A 120 0.05 21.63 -2.74
N ASP A 121 1.30 21.21 -2.51
CA ASP A 121 2.47 22.08 -2.63
C ASP A 121 3.70 21.28 -3.12
N VAL A 122 4.28 21.70 -4.23
CA VAL A 122 5.44 21.03 -4.85
C VAL A 122 6.66 21.03 -3.92
N ARG A 123 6.79 22.00 -3.02
CA ARG A 123 7.88 22.09 -2.03
C ARG A 123 7.94 20.87 -1.09
N THR A 124 6.85 20.11 -0.95
CA THR A 124 6.81 18.88 -0.15
C THR A 124 7.61 17.74 -0.76
N THR A 125 8.04 17.85 -2.00
CA THR A 125 8.95 16.91 -2.66
C THR A 125 10.41 17.25 -2.46
N ASP A 126 10.73 18.43 -1.90
CA ASP A 126 12.10 18.95 -1.75
C ASP A 126 12.49 19.06 -0.26
N ASP A 127 11.99 20.07 0.45
CA ASP A 127 12.45 20.40 1.80
C ASP A 127 11.34 20.78 2.79
N HIS A 128 10.08 20.83 2.34
CA HIS A 128 8.97 21.26 3.18
C HIS A 128 8.11 20.09 3.66
N PHE A 129 7.68 20.19 4.91
CA PHE A 129 6.66 19.33 5.50
C PHE A 129 5.31 20.06 5.49
N LEU A 130 4.26 19.41 5.03
CA LEU A 130 2.93 19.98 5.00
C LEU A 130 1.95 19.09 5.77
N MET A 131 1.15 19.68 6.61
CA MET A 131 0.10 19.00 7.36
C MET A 131 -1.25 19.64 7.00
N GLU A 132 -2.14 18.86 6.42
CA GLU A 132 -3.52 19.23 6.18
C GLU A 132 -4.37 18.92 7.40
N VAL A 133 -5.14 19.89 7.85
CA VAL A 133 -5.99 19.74 9.03
C VAL A 133 -7.38 20.28 8.73
N SER A 134 -8.39 19.50 9.08
CA SER A 134 -9.78 19.96 8.98
C SER A 134 -10.04 21.09 9.96
N LEU A 135 -10.58 22.18 9.45
CA LEU A 135 -10.95 23.32 10.30
C LEU A 135 -12.26 23.01 11.03
N ASN A 136 -12.16 22.87 12.35
CA ASN A 136 -13.30 22.73 13.24
C ASN A 136 -13.38 23.97 14.14
N GLY A 137 -14.01 25.05 13.65
CA GLY A 137 -14.22 26.25 14.44
C GLY A 137 -13.74 27.55 13.82
N ASN A 138 -13.27 28.50 14.63
CA ASN A 138 -12.83 29.81 14.19
C ASN A 138 -11.47 29.75 13.49
N GLU A 139 -11.38 30.32 12.28
CA GLU A 139 -10.17 30.34 11.45
C GLU A 139 -9.01 31.08 12.17
N GLU A 140 -9.30 32.19 12.83
CA GLU A 140 -8.26 33.00 13.48
C GLU A 140 -7.60 32.26 14.61
N GLU A 141 -8.37 31.56 15.44
CA GLU A 141 -7.85 30.75 16.55
C GLU A 141 -7.02 29.56 16.04
N ALA A 142 -7.45 28.91 14.95
CA ALA A 142 -6.71 27.82 14.33
C ALA A 142 -5.38 28.29 13.76
N VAL A 143 -5.35 29.41 13.04
CA VAL A 143 -4.11 29.99 12.49
C VAL A 143 -3.13 30.36 13.61
N GLU A 144 -3.62 30.97 14.68
CA GLU A 144 -2.78 31.31 15.84
C GLU A 144 -2.23 30.05 16.52
N PHE A 145 -3.05 29.04 16.71
CA PHE A 145 -2.64 27.76 17.25
C PHE A 145 -1.54 27.12 16.40
N PHE A 146 -1.70 27.00 15.08
CA PHE A 146 -0.70 26.36 14.23
C PHE A 146 0.60 27.17 14.16
N LYS A 147 0.56 28.49 14.17
CA LYS A 147 1.76 29.34 14.31
C LYS A 147 2.48 29.06 15.64
N SER A 148 1.76 28.85 16.72
CA SER A 148 2.34 28.53 18.03
C SER A 148 3.01 27.13 18.06
N THR A 149 2.62 26.21 17.19
CA THR A 149 3.24 24.88 17.05
C THR A 149 4.55 24.91 16.27
N GLY A 150 4.92 26.06 15.68
CA GLY A 150 6.15 26.25 14.91
C GLY A 150 5.94 26.15 13.40
N ALA A 151 4.71 26.29 12.91
CA ALA A 151 4.44 26.38 11.49
C ALA A 151 5.03 27.67 10.91
N VAL A 152 5.77 27.54 9.82
CA VAL A 152 6.37 28.68 9.10
C VAL A 152 5.32 29.42 8.28
N GLU A 153 4.38 28.67 7.69
CA GLU A 153 3.32 29.19 6.85
C GLU A 153 2.01 28.45 7.19
N VAL A 154 0.91 29.19 7.29
CA VAL A 154 -0.43 28.64 7.47
C VAL A 154 -1.32 29.25 6.43
N LYS A 155 -1.98 28.39 5.62
CA LYS A 155 -2.93 28.77 4.57
C LYS A 155 -4.28 28.13 4.87
N VAL A 156 -5.34 28.91 4.74
CA VAL A 156 -6.70 28.37 4.75
C VAL A 156 -7.11 28.15 3.29
N ILE A 157 -7.58 26.94 2.97
CA ILE A 157 -7.97 26.53 1.62
C ILE A 157 -9.38 25.98 1.69
N ASP A 158 -10.29 26.57 0.92
CA ASP A 158 -11.61 25.98 0.71
C ASP A 158 -11.48 24.81 -0.29
N LYS A 159 -11.66 23.59 0.18
CA LYS A 159 -11.81 22.43 -0.71
C LYS A 159 -13.23 22.43 -1.29
N HIS A 160 -13.34 22.78 -2.55
CA HIS A 160 -14.58 22.58 -3.34
C HIS A 160 -14.80 21.11 -3.68
#